data_b893bff7c192a7199d7fa77cc1bfa797
#
_entry.id   b893bff7c192a7199d7fa77cc1bfa797
#
_cell.length_a   1.000
_cell.length_b   1.000
_cell.length_c   1.000
_cell.angle_alpha   90.00
_cell.angle_beta   90.00
_cell.angle_gamma   90.00
#
_symmetry.space_group_name_H-M   'P 1'
#
loop_
_entity.id
_entity.type
_entity.pdbx_description
1 polymer ?
#
loop_
_entity_poly.entity_id
_entity_poly.type
_entity_poly.pdbx_seq_one_letter_code
_entity_poly.pdbx_strand_id
1 'polypeptide(L)'
;MNKIKDALIRGATWGFGIGIIYVLLFGSMLAEASGQLDFGGKLDDSDLSINTSLDMSWEAGKFERDIEFDYRYKEEDDAVTTNKGLIAFKQRLEFKPKHYTFGLVRYDYNEFRPITYRRQVNIGWGYKIIRSEKIKMSNEFAVGYLNSEMKEGSHSVNEVLFRNSLWFFYKLAPKLNFTNKFLYEASDVPLIRNETSFNYLLTDKIKISLKNVYTEDPDNSNFLSFNVGYIF
;
A
#
# COMPACT_ATOMS: atom_id res chain seq x y z
N MET A 1 -11.44 -26.41 12.42
CA MET A 1 -10.85 -26.74 11.08
C MET A 1 -11.64 -26.14 9.91
N ASN A 2 -12.97 -26.00 10.02
CA ASN A 2 -13.77 -25.35 8.96
C ASN A 2 -13.59 -23.81 8.89
N LYS A 3 -13.43 -23.13 10.03
CA LYS A 3 -13.29 -21.65 10.09
C LYS A 3 -12.05 -21.12 9.37
N ILE A 4 -10.92 -21.83 9.48
CA ILE A 4 -9.68 -21.46 8.75
C ILE A 4 -9.88 -21.61 7.24
N LYS A 5 -10.61 -22.64 6.79
CA LYS A 5 -10.97 -22.78 5.37
C LYS A 5 -11.85 -21.64 4.88
N ASP A 6 -12.83 -21.22 5.66
CA ASP A 6 -13.75 -20.15 5.26
C ASP A 6 -13.05 -18.76 5.27
N ALA A 7 -12.17 -18.49 6.23
CA ALA A 7 -11.36 -17.28 6.27
C ALA A 7 -10.33 -17.25 5.13
N LEU A 8 -9.65 -18.37 4.87
CA LEU A 8 -8.75 -18.51 3.72
C LEU A 8 -9.49 -18.39 2.39
N ILE A 9 -10.71 -18.94 2.29
CA ILE A 9 -11.54 -18.83 1.08
C ILE A 9 -12.01 -17.39 0.89
N ARG A 10 -12.46 -16.68 1.93
CA ARG A 10 -12.86 -15.27 1.82
C ARG A 10 -11.70 -14.34 1.57
N GLY A 11 -10.57 -14.49 2.27
CA GLY A 11 -9.35 -13.73 2.03
C GLY A 11 -8.70 -14.07 0.68
N ALA A 12 -8.68 -15.35 0.30
CA ALA A 12 -8.15 -15.80 -0.97
C ALA A 12 -9.03 -15.40 -2.16
N THR A 13 -10.37 -15.47 -2.07
CA THR A 13 -11.25 -15.09 -3.18
C THR A 13 -11.15 -13.60 -3.52
N TRP A 14 -10.94 -12.73 -2.56
CA TRP A 14 -10.73 -11.29 -2.83
C TRP A 14 -9.27 -10.95 -3.19
N GLY A 15 -8.29 -11.47 -2.46
CA GLY A 15 -6.88 -11.18 -2.71
C GLY A 15 -6.28 -11.92 -3.91
N PHE A 16 -6.53 -13.23 -4.03
CA PHE A 16 -6.05 -14.04 -5.15
C PHE A 16 -6.83 -13.79 -6.44
N GLY A 17 -8.14 -13.62 -6.37
CA GLY A 17 -8.97 -13.39 -7.55
C GLY A 17 -8.59 -12.11 -8.29
N ILE A 18 -8.37 -11.02 -7.57
CA ILE A 18 -7.95 -9.74 -8.17
C ILE A 18 -6.50 -9.82 -8.67
N GLY A 19 -5.59 -10.42 -7.90
CA GLY A 19 -4.19 -10.57 -8.30
C GLY A 19 -4.02 -11.42 -9.55
N ILE A 20 -4.71 -12.56 -9.65
CA ILE A 20 -4.67 -13.46 -10.82
C ILE A 20 -5.30 -12.81 -12.05
N ILE A 21 -6.42 -12.11 -11.91
CA ILE A 21 -7.07 -11.40 -13.02
C ILE A 21 -6.15 -10.32 -13.59
N TYR A 22 -5.42 -9.59 -12.73
CA TYR A 22 -4.45 -8.59 -13.18
C TYR A 22 -3.24 -9.22 -13.89
N VAL A 23 -2.69 -10.31 -13.37
CA VAL A 23 -1.59 -11.06 -14.02
C VAL A 23 -2.01 -11.59 -15.39
N LEU A 24 -3.25 -12.05 -15.53
CA LEU A 24 -3.77 -12.55 -16.81
C LEU A 24 -4.11 -11.44 -17.82
N LEU A 25 -4.61 -10.29 -17.35
CA LEU A 25 -4.98 -9.18 -18.24
C LEU A 25 -3.77 -8.34 -18.68
N PHE A 26 -2.71 -8.32 -17.92
CA PHE A 26 -1.50 -7.52 -18.19
C PHE A 26 -0.24 -8.34 -18.41
N GLY A 27 -0.35 -9.65 -18.61
CA GLY A 27 0.79 -10.59 -18.72
C GLY A 27 1.84 -10.22 -19.76
N SER A 28 1.47 -9.55 -20.85
CA SER A 28 2.42 -9.04 -21.83
C SER A 28 3.16 -7.76 -21.40
N MET A 29 2.61 -7.01 -20.44
CA MET A 29 3.26 -5.82 -19.83
C MET A 29 4.16 -6.20 -18.65
N LEU A 30 4.04 -7.42 -18.10
CA LEU A 30 4.78 -7.89 -16.94
C LEU A 30 6.21 -8.32 -17.25
N ALA A 31 6.58 -8.48 -18.51
CA ALA A 31 7.92 -8.92 -18.91
C ALA A 31 9.04 -7.94 -18.49
N GLU A 32 8.71 -6.66 -18.22
CA GLU A 32 9.63 -5.63 -17.76
C GLU A 32 9.27 -5.09 -16.37
N ALA A 33 8.27 -5.68 -15.72
CA ALA A 33 7.86 -5.26 -14.39
C ALA A 33 8.83 -5.79 -13.33
N SER A 34 9.18 -4.94 -12.37
CA SER A 34 9.78 -5.34 -11.11
C SER A 34 8.72 -5.25 -10.03
N GLY A 35 8.71 -6.21 -9.13
CA GLY A 35 7.68 -6.20 -8.11
C GLY A 35 8.03 -7.02 -6.89
N GLN A 36 7.17 -6.94 -5.92
CA GLN A 36 7.32 -7.56 -4.62
C GLN A 36 5.95 -7.99 -4.13
N LEU A 37 5.86 -9.23 -3.73
CA LEU A 37 4.69 -9.82 -3.11
C LEU A 37 5.05 -10.24 -1.69
N ASP A 38 4.37 -9.69 -0.69
CA ASP A 38 4.60 -9.98 0.71
C ASP A 38 3.41 -10.69 1.32
N PHE A 39 3.69 -11.71 2.12
CA PHE A 39 2.74 -12.40 2.95
C PHE A 39 3.18 -12.34 4.41
N GLY A 40 2.25 -12.09 5.31
CA GLY A 40 2.49 -12.13 6.73
C GLY A 40 1.22 -12.55 7.45
N GLY A 41 1.39 -13.01 8.69
CA GLY A 41 0.26 -13.42 9.50
C GLY A 41 0.69 -13.82 10.90
N LYS A 42 -0.29 -13.90 11.78
CA LYS A 42 -0.18 -14.47 13.13
C LYS A 42 -1.34 -15.44 13.28
N LEU A 43 -1.06 -16.59 13.83
CA LEU A 43 -2.06 -17.55 14.29
C LEU A 43 -1.77 -17.86 15.76
N ASP A 44 -2.71 -17.60 16.64
CA ASP A 44 -2.72 -17.95 18.04
C ASP A 44 -3.99 -18.74 18.34
N ASP A 45 -4.17 -19.26 19.54
CA ASP A 45 -5.29 -20.16 19.88
C ASP A 45 -6.68 -19.59 19.53
N SER A 46 -6.88 -18.27 19.71
CA SER A 46 -8.12 -17.57 19.41
C SER A 46 -7.98 -16.48 18.32
N ASP A 47 -6.76 -16.13 17.91
CA ASP A 47 -6.49 -14.99 17.06
C ASP A 47 -5.94 -15.39 15.69
N LEU A 48 -6.56 -14.90 14.64
CA LEU A 48 -6.08 -15.04 13.26
C LEU A 48 -5.78 -13.67 12.68
N SER A 49 -4.57 -13.44 12.19
CA SER A 49 -4.22 -12.24 11.42
C SER A 49 -3.58 -12.63 10.10
N ILE A 50 -4.06 -12.07 9.01
CA ILE A 50 -3.52 -12.26 7.66
C ILE A 50 -3.27 -10.89 7.05
N ASN A 51 -2.09 -10.69 6.47
CA ASN A 51 -1.77 -9.55 5.65
C ASN A 51 -1.12 -9.97 4.35
N THR A 52 -1.50 -9.33 3.27
CA THR A 52 -0.94 -9.54 1.93
C THR A 52 -0.72 -8.18 1.30
N SER A 53 0.46 -7.95 0.73
CA SER A 53 0.71 -6.76 -0.07
C SER A 53 1.41 -7.10 -1.39
N LEU A 54 1.07 -6.35 -2.43
CA LEU A 54 1.69 -6.41 -3.74
C LEU A 54 2.08 -5.00 -4.15
N ASP A 55 3.37 -4.81 -4.41
CA ASP A 55 3.91 -3.60 -5.01
C ASP A 55 4.53 -3.98 -6.34
N MET A 56 4.07 -3.36 -7.43
CA MET A 56 4.61 -3.56 -8.78
C MET A 56 4.96 -2.23 -9.40
N SER A 57 6.08 -2.19 -10.09
CA SER A 57 6.56 -1.02 -10.82
C SER A 57 7.12 -1.43 -12.18
N TRP A 58 6.84 -0.65 -13.21
CA TRP A 58 7.44 -0.84 -14.54
C TRP A 58 7.63 0.49 -15.25
N GLU A 59 8.67 0.54 -16.07
CA GLU A 59 8.99 1.69 -16.90
C GLU A 59 8.54 1.44 -18.35
N ALA A 60 7.96 2.47 -18.97
CA ALA A 60 7.61 2.47 -20.39
C ALA A 60 7.99 3.82 -20.99
N GLY A 61 9.17 3.92 -21.54
CA GLY A 61 9.76 5.16 -22.05
C GLY A 61 10.01 6.18 -20.94
N LYS A 62 9.28 7.30 -20.95
CA LYS A 62 9.36 8.35 -19.92
C LYS A 62 8.38 8.16 -18.77
N PHE A 63 7.57 7.11 -18.84
CA PHE A 63 6.55 6.81 -17.84
C PHE A 63 7.03 5.73 -16.90
N GLU A 64 6.89 5.98 -15.61
CA GLU A 64 7.00 4.98 -14.54
C GLU A 64 5.59 4.75 -14.00
N ARG A 65 5.20 3.51 -13.84
CA ARG A 65 3.87 3.13 -13.38
C ARG A 65 4.00 2.22 -12.17
N ASP A 66 3.14 2.45 -11.18
CA ASP A 66 3.10 1.64 -9.97
C ASP A 66 1.69 1.14 -9.71
N ILE A 67 1.60 -0.08 -9.23
CA ILE A 67 0.40 -0.64 -8.62
C ILE A 67 0.75 -1.01 -7.19
N GLU A 68 -0.07 -0.56 -6.24
CA GLU A 68 0.00 -0.92 -4.83
C GLU A 68 -1.30 -1.63 -4.47
N PHE A 69 -1.19 -2.78 -3.82
CA PHE A 69 -2.29 -3.50 -3.20
C PHE A 69 -1.89 -3.88 -1.78
N ASP A 70 -2.77 -3.66 -0.80
CA ASP A 70 -2.60 -4.06 0.60
C ASP A 70 -3.93 -4.61 1.10
N TYR A 71 -3.92 -5.77 1.74
CA TYR A 71 -5.10 -6.35 2.36
C TYR A 71 -4.76 -6.87 3.74
N ARG A 72 -5.64 -6.61 4.72
CA ARG A 72 -5.49 -7.05 6.11
C ARG A 72 -6.80 -7.56 6.65
N TYR A 73 -6.70 -8.70 7.28
CA TYR A 73 -7.78 -9.34 8.01
C TYR A 73 -7.31 -9.71 9.41
N LYS A 74 -8.12 -9.45 10.42
CA LYS A 74 -7.85 -9.87 11.79
C LYS A 74 -9.15 -10.34 12.44
N GLU A 75 -9.06 -11.47 13.13
CA GLU A 75 -10.11 -12.05 13.94
C GLU A 75 -9.55 -12.30 15.33
N GLU A 76 -10.25 -11.89 16.38
CA GLU A 76 -9.93 -12.06 17.78
C GLU A 76 -11.16 -12.60 18.49
N ASP A 77 -11.01 -13.65 19.28
CA ASP A 77 -12.12 -14.29 20.02
C ASP A 77 -13.34 -14.59 19.15
N ASP A 78 -13.12 -15.18 17.97
CA ASP A 78 -14.17 -15.51 16.99
C ASP A 78 -14.90 -14.28 16.38
N ALA A 79 -14.44 -13.06 16.65
CA ALA A 79 -14.98 -11.83 16.08
C ALA A 79 -14.00 -11.18 15.11
N VAL A 80 -14.48 -10.78 13.93
CA VAL A 80 -13.66 -10.04 12.97
C VAL A 80 -13.47 -8.63 13.51
N THR A 81 -12.21 -8.23 13.71
CA THR A 81 -11.82 -6.90 14.24
C THR A 81 -11.14 -6.02 13.20
N THR A 82 -10.66 -6.61 12.11
CA THR A 82 -10.07 -5.86 10.99
C THR A 82 -10.43 -6.55 9.69
N ASN A 83 -10.97 -5.80 8.76
CA ASN A 83 -11.16 -6.18 7.37
C ASN A 83 -11.00 -4.92 6.52
N LYS A 84 -9.81 -4.74 5.94
CA LYS A 84 -9.47 -3.55 5.17
C LYS A 84 -8.60 -3.87 3.97
N GLY A 85 -8.77 -3.09 2.92
CA GLY A 85 -7.99 -3.23 1.70
C GLY A 85 -7.70 -1.88 1.06
N LEU A 86 -6.65 -1.85 0.26
CA LEU A 86 -6.22 -0.71 -0.53
C LEU A 86 -5.80 -1.19 -1.90
N ILE A 87 -6.18 -0.46 -2.92
CA ILE A 87 -5.61 -0.57 -4.26
C ILE A 87 -5.31 0.82 -4.78
N ALA A 88 -4.11 1.01 -5.34
CA ALA A 88 -3.72 2.26 -5.95
C ALA A 88 -2.99 2.02 -7.27
N PHE A 89 -3.23 2.91 -8.22
CA PHE A 89 -2.50 3.02 -9.47
C PHE A 89 -1.91 4.41 -9.58
N LYS A 90 -0.60 4.48 -9.80
CA LYS A 90 0.11 5.73 -10.02
C LYS A 90 0.87 5.69 -11.34
N GLN A 91 0.77 6.73 -12.14
CA GLN A 91 1.60 6.94 -13.31
C GLN A 91 2.41 8.22 -13.13
N ARG A 92 3.73 8.13 -13.30
CA ARG A 92 4.68 9.25 -13.27
C ARG A 92 5.19 9.54 -14.68
N LEU A 93 5.45 10.83 -14.94
CA LEU A 93 6.12 11.32 -16.15
C LEU A 93 7.32 12.17 -15.72
N GLU A 94 8.53 11.65 -15.90
CA GLU A 94 9.76 12.39 -15.63
C GLU A 94 10.04 13.36 -16.79
N PHE A 95 10.00 14.67 -16.52
CA PHE A 95 10.25 15.73 -17.52
C PHE A 95 11.59 16.44 -17.35
N LYS A 96 12.23 16.27 -16.19
CA LYS A 96 13.60 16.69 -15.88
C LYS A 96 14.24 15.69 -14.92
N PRO A 97 15.60 15.60 -14.82
CA PRO A 97 16.30 14.57 -14.05
C PRO A 97 15.93 14.42 -12.56
N LYS A 98 15.20 15.31 -11.97
CA LYS A 98 14.75 15.21 -10.57
C LYS A 98 13.27 15.53 -10.40
N HIS A 99 12.61 15.91 -11.48
CA HIS A 99 11.24 16.41 -11.44
C HIS A 99 10.32 15.53 -12.27
N TYR A 100 9.18 15.18 -11.72
CA TYR A 100 8.14 14.44 -12.42
C TYR A 100 6.76 14.97 -12.05
N THR A 101 5.81 14.81 -12.94
CA THR A 101 4.39 14.92 -12.64
C THR A 101 3.81 13.52 -12.45
N PHE A 102 2.70 13.42 -11.75
CA PHE A 102 2.03 12.13 -11.60
C PHE A 102 0.51 12.28 -11.52
N GLY A 103 -0.17 11.21 -11.94
CA GLY A 103 -1.57 10.94 -11.64
C GLY A 103 -1.66 9.74 -10.71
N LEU A 104 -2.60 9.78 -9.77
CA LEU A 104 -2.85 8.71 -8.80
C LEU A 104 -4.35 8.48 -8.70
N VAL A 105 -4.76 7.23 -8.83
CA VAL A 105 -6.11 6.76 -8.47
C VAL A 105 -5.94 5.78 -7.32
N ARG A 106 -6.73 5.96 -6.26
CA ARG A 106 -6.67 5.11 -5.07
C ARG A 106 -8.06 4.81 -4.56
N TYR A 107 -8.25 3.57 -4.10
CA TYR A 107 -9.43 3.07 -3.45
C TYR A 107 -9.03 2.39 -2.14
N ASP A 108 -9.59 2.85 -1.03
CA ASP A 108 -9.44 2.27 0.29
C ASP A 108 -10.79 1.75 0.77
N TYR A 109 -10.77 0.58 1.40
CA TYR A 109 -11.90 -0.04 2.08
C TYR A 109 -11.55 -0.37 3.52
N ASN A 110 -12.45 -0.08 4.48
CA ASN A 110 -12.30 -0.48 5.87
C ASN A 110 -13.68 -0.69 6.51
N GLU A 111 -14.01 -1.95 6.81
CA GLU A 111 -15.32 -2.34 7.33
C GLU A 111 -15.60 -1.82 8.73
N PHE A 112 -14.56 -1.61 9.54
CA PHE A 112 -14.67 -1.31 10.97
C PHE A 112 -14.45 0.17 11.32
N ARG A 113 -14.34 1.02 10.30
CA ARG A 113 -14.22 2.48 10.52
C ARG A 113 -15.50 3.22 10.16
N PRO A 114 -15.68 4.43 10.70
CA PRO A 114 -16.78 5.31 10.31
C PRO A 114 -16.82 5.56 8.80
N ILE A 115 -15.66 5.67 8.17
CA ILE A 115 -15.52 5.78 6.72
C ILE A 115 -15.24 4.39 6.16
N THR A 116 -16.22 3.81 5.47
CA THR A 116 -16.11 2.47 4.87
C THR A 116 -15.31 2.48 3.57
N TYR A 117 -15.49 3.52 2.74
CA TYR A 117 -14.80 3.64 1.45
C TYR A 117 -14.21 5.03 1.27
N ARG A 118 -13.01 5.08 0.69
CA ARG A 118 -12.37 6.32 0.20
C ARG A 118 -11.90 6.10 -1.23
N ARG A 119 -12.34 6.97 -2.12
CA ARG A 119 -11.98 6.95 -3.54
C ARG A 119 -11.30 8.27 -3.86
N GLN A 120 -10.08 8.21 -4.39
CA GLN A 120 -9.27 9.40 -4.64
C GLN A 120 -8.79 9.42 -6.08
N VAL A 121 -8.79 10.62 -6.67
CA VAL A 121 -8.08 10.92 -7.91
C VAL A 121 -7.22 12.15 -7.65
N ASN A 122 -5.92 12.03 -7.87
CA ASN A 122 -4.96 13.09 -7.59
C ASN A 122 -4.07 13.37 -8.81
N ILE A 123 -3.69 14.61 -8.97
CA ILE A 123 -2.63 15.04 -9.87
C ILE A 123 -1.58 15.81 -9.07
N GLY A 124 -0.31 15.57 -9.35
CA GLY A 124 0.73 16.16 -8.53
C GLY A 124 2.07 16.31 -9.24
N TRP A 125 2.99 16.83 -8.45
CA TRP A 125 4.38 17.03 -8.80
C TRP A 125 5.28 16.41 -7.73
N GLY A 126 6.36 15.76 -8.18
CA GLY A 126 7.35 15.14 -7.32
C GLY A 126 8.75 15.62 -7.60
N TYR A 127 9.57 15.60 -6.55
CA TYR A 127 10.97 15.97 -6.59
C TYR A 127 11.85 14.90 -5.92
N LYS A 128 12.83 14.36 -6.68
CA LYS A 128 13.83 13.41 -6.21
C LYS A 128 14.96 14.20 -5.52
N ILE A 129 14.88 14.35 -4.19
CA ILE A 129 15.81 15.15 -3.36
C ILE A 129 17.21 14.54 -3.40
N ILE A 130 17.28 13.21 -3.11
CA ILE A 130 18.52 12.44 -3.11
C ILE A 130 18.32 11.24 -4.04
N ARG A 131 19.30 10.99 -4.92
CA ARG A 131 19.29 9.86 -5.85
C ARG A 131 20.69 9.24 -5.88
N SER A 132 21.00 8.43 -4.90
CA SER A 132 22.22 7.62 -4.87
C SER A 132 21.87 6.15 -4.68
N GLU A 133 22.82 5.24 -4.87
CA GLU A 133 22.62 3.82 -4.63
C GLU A 133 22.37 3.51 -3.15
N LYS A 134 22.93 4.31 -2.25
CA LYS A 134 22.84 4.10 -0.80
C LYS A 134 21.66 4.82 -0.19
N ILE A 135 21.31 6.01 -0.66
CA ILE A 135 20.25 6.86 -0.12
C ILE A 135 19.40 7.36 -1.28
N LYS A 136 18.09 7.17 -1.14
CA LYS A 136 17.11 7.79 -2.05
C LYS A 136 16.06 8.51 -1.21
N MET A 137 15.64 9.68 -1.66
CA MET A 137 14.63 10.48 -1.00
C MET A 137 13.84 11.26 -2.03
N SER A 138 12.54 11.22 -1.93
CA SER A 138 11.64 11.99 -2.80
C SER A 138 10.48 12.57 -2.00
N ASN A 139 10.00 13.72 -2.44
CA ASN A 139 8.80 14.34 -1.91
C ASN A 139 7.80 14.59 -3.04
N GLU A 140 6.52 14.42 -2.75
CA GLU A 140 5.41 14.58 -3.68
C GLU A 140 4.36 15.51 -3.07
N PHE A 141 3.84 16.41 -3.88
CA PHE A 141 2.69 17.27 -3.59
C PHE A 141 1.61 17.02 -4.63
N ALA A 142 0.37 16.89 -4.19
CA ALA A 142 -0.75 16.73 -5.08
C ALA A 142 -1.98 17.48 -4.58
N VAL A 143 -2.85 17.77 -5.51
CA VAL A 143 -4.24 18.17 -5.28
C VAL A 143 -5.14 17.13 -5.95
N GLY A 144 -6.25 16.84 -5.33
CA GLY A 144 -7.16 15.83 -5.83
C GLY A 144 -8.58 16.01 -5.36
N TYR A 145 -9.36 15.01 -5.70
CA TYR A 145 -10.75 14.88 -5.31
C TYR A 145 -10.91 13.59 -4.50
N LEU A 146 -11.53 13.70 -3.34
CA LEU A 146 -11.84 12.61 -2.44
C LEU A 146 -13.35 12.44 -2.35
N ASN A 147 -13.81 11.22 -2.56
CA ASN A 147 -15.16 10.77 -2.24
C ASN A 147 -15.09 9.74 -1.12
N SER A 148 -15.71 10.03 0.00
CA SER A 148 -15.79 9.18 1.19
C SER A 148 -17.21 8.74 1.46
N GLU A 149 -17.41 7.47 1.83
CA GLU A 149 -18.73 6.91 2.15
C GLU A 149 -18.74 6.45 3.62
N MET A 150 -19.68 6.99 4.39
CA MET A 150 -19.83 6.68 5.81
C MET A 150 -20.60 5.39 6.04
N LYS A 151 -20.25 4.63 7.11
CA LYS A 151 -20.86 3.33 7.45
C LYS A 151 -22.36 3.44 7.77
N GLU A 152 -22.80 4.51 8.39
CA GLU A 152 -24.22 4.72 8.79
C GLU A 152 -25.10 5.25 7.66
N GLY A 153 -24.79 4.83 6.47
CA GLY A 153 -25.73 4.69 5.38
C GLY A 153 -26.39 5.93 4.88
N SER A 154 -25.71 6.90 4.44
CA SER A 154 -26.36 7.77 3.46
C SER A 154 -25.62 9.05 3.06
N HIS A 155 -24.49 9.35 3.61
CA HIS A 155 -23.81 10.56 3.21
C HIS A 155 -22.45 10.23 2.61
N SER A 156 -22.31 10.44 1.30
CA SER A 156 -21.01 10.55 0.66
C SER A 156 -20.52 11.97 0.82
N VAL A 157 -19.33 12.14 1.36
CA VAL A 157 -18.65 13.43 1.44
C VAL A 157 -17.73 13.54 0.23
N ASN A 158 -17.86 14.65 -0.49
CA ASN A 158 -17.05 14.96 -1.67
C ASN A 158 -16.25 16.22 -1.36
N GLU A 159 -14.93 16.12 -1.44
CA GLU A 159 -14.05 17.21 -1.02
C GLU A 159 -12.79 17.34 -1.86
N VAL A 160 -12.17 18.50 -1.80
CA VAL A 160 -10.83 18.73 -2.35
C VAL A 160 -9.80 18.22 -1.36
N LEU A 161 -8.83 17.48 -1.85
CA LEU A 161 -7.76 16.85 -1.09
C LEU A 161 -6.43 17.50 -1.44
N PHE A 162 -5.66 17.90 -0.43
CA PHE A 162 -4.25 18.24 -0.56
C PHE A 162 -3.41 17.11 0.04
N ARG A 163 -2.43 16.64 -0.73
CA ARG A 163 -1.61 15.48 -0.36
C ARG A 163 -0.14 15.84 -0.38
N ASN A 164 0.59 15.45 0.67
CA ASN A 164 2.05 15.43 0.70
C ASN A 164 2.53 14.04 1.05
N SER A 165 3.53 13.55 0.33
CA SER A 165 4.15 12.24 0.59
C SER A 165 5.66 12.37 0.52
N LEU A 166 6.33 11.91 1.57
CA LEU A 166 7.77 11.82 1.66
C LEU A 166 8.17 10.35 1.66
N TRP A 167 9.04 9.95 0.74
CA TRP A 167 9.61 8.62 0.70
C TRP A 167 11.12 8.68 0.92
N PHE A 168 11.61 7.78 1.76
CA PHE A 168 13.02 7.64 2.12
C PHE A 168 13.44 6.18 2.05
N PHE A 169 14.60 5.93 1.46
CA PHE A 169 15.26 4.64 1.39
C PHE A 169 16.71 4.79 1.83
N TYR A 170 17.17 3.86 2.65
CA TYR A 170 18.57 3.79 3.08
C TYR A 170 19.08 2.34 3.07
N LYS A 171 20.18 2.09 2.32
CA LYS A 171 20.87 0.81 2.29
C LYS A 171 21.83 0.75 3.46
N LEU A 172 21.43 0.08 4.54
CA LEU A 172 22.20 -0.09 5.77
C LEU A 172 23.41 -1.01 5.56
N ALA A 173 23.20 -2.12 4.83
CA ALA A 173 24.21 -3.11 4.48
C ALA A 173 23.88 -3.72 3.09
N PRO A 174 24.75 -4.53 2.47
CA PRO A 174 24.47 -5.13 1.16
C PRO A 174 23.11 -5.84 1.04
N LYS A 175 22.66 -6.47 2.12
CA LYS A 175 21.39 -7.22 2.17
C LYS A 175 20.35 -6.60 3.08
N LEU A 176 20.64 -5.47 3.74
CA LEU A 176 19.73 -4.84 4.71
C LEU A 176 19.42 -3.41 4.26
N ASN A 177 18.14 -3.11 4.09
CA ASN A 177 17.69 -1.76 3.83
C ASN A 177 16.58 -1.32 4.80
N PHE A 178 16.48 -0.02 4.93
CA PHE A 178 15.46 0.69 5.67
C PHE A 178 14.65 1.52 4.69
N THR A 179 13.32 1.50 4.83
CA THR A 179 12.42 2.38 4.08
C THR A 179 11.46 3.08 5.04
N ASN A 180 11.14 4.33 4.72
CA ASN A 180 10.08 5.06 5.40
C ASN A 180 9.25 5.81 4.35
N LYS A 181 7.93 5.75 4.50
CA LYS A 181 6.96 6.46 3.67
C LYS A 181 6.03 7.22 4.60
N PHE A 182 6.12 8.52 4.58
CA PHE A 182 5.22 9.42 5.29
C PHE A 182 4.21 9.99 4.32
N LEU A 183 2.95 9.99 4.70
CA LEU A 183 1.83 10.54 3.95
C LEU A 183 1.00 11.44 4.84
N TYR A 184 0.69 12.63 4.36
CA TYR A 184 -0.26 13.55 4.93
C TYR A 184 -1.30 13.94 3.88
N GLU A 185 -2.57 13.80 4.21
CA GLU A 185 -3.70 14.22 3.40
C GLU A 185 -4.54 15.21 4.20
N ALA A 186 -4.65 16.44 3.71
CA ALA A 186 -5.50 17.48 4.28
C ALA A 186 -6.84 17.47 3.57
N SER A 187 -7.87 17.17 4.32
CA SER A 187 -9.29 17.11 3.93
C SER A 187 -10.12 17.39 5.19
N ASP A 188 -11.45 17.35 5.11
CA ASP A 188 -12.32 17.49 6.29
C ASP A 188 -12.03 16.40 7.33
N VAL A 189 -11.61 15.21 6.84
CA VAL A 189 -11.10 14.13 7.69
C VAL A 189 -9.63 13.90 7.30
N PRO A 190 -8.69 14.56 8.00
CA PRO A 190 -7.28 14.45 7.68
C PRO A 190 -6.75 13.05 7.92
N LEU A 191 -5.75 12.65 7.11
CA LEU A 191 -5.08 11.36 7.25
C LEU A 191 -3.58 11.57 7.38
N ILE A 192 -3.01 10.98 8.43
CA ILE A 192 -1.57 10.81 8.57
C ILE A 192 -1.26 9.31 8.50
N ARG A 193 -0.33 8.93 7.65
CA ARG A 193 0.15 7.54 7.57
C ARG A 193 1.66 7.52 7.54
N ASN A 194 2.26 6.73 8.41
CA ASN A 194 3.69 6.49 8.43
C ASN A 194 3.94 4.98 8.30
N GLU A 195 4.68 4.60 7.28
CA GLU A 195 5.11 3.23 7.07
C GLU A 195 6.63 3.15 7.21
N THR A 196 7.08 2.35 8.13
CA THR A 196 8.50 2.08 8.37
C THR A 196 8.79 0.61 8.17
N SER A 197 9.81 0.26 7.39
CA SER A 197 10.20 -1.13 7.26
C SER A 197 11.70 -1.34 7.23
N PHE A 198 12.12 -2.45 7.85
CA PHE A 198 13.44 -3.04 7.72
C PHE A 198 13.31 -4.28 6.84
N ASN A 199 14.07 -4.36 5.77
CA ASN A 199 14.01 -5.44 4.81
C ASN A 199 15.37 -6.12 4.71
N TYR A 200 15.40 -7.43 4.94
CA TYR A 200 16.60 -8.25 4.81
C TYR A 200 16.45 -9.24 3.64
N LEU A 201 17.40 -9.19 2.70
CA LEU A 201 17.42 -10.09 1.55
C LEU A 201 18.08 -11.42 1.96
N LEU A 202 17.31 -12.48 2.06
CA LEU A 202 17.83 -13.84 2.23
C LEU A 202 18.52 -14.30 0.94
N THR A 203 17.84 -14.12 -0.18
CA THR A 203 18.35 -14.37 -1.55
C THR A 203 18.00 -13.17 -2.43
N ASP A 204 18.39 -13.20 -3.70
CA ASP A 204 18.00 -12.15 -4.66
C ASP A 204 16.49 -12.07 -4.90
N LYS A 205 15.76 -13.14 -4.54
CA LYS A 205 14.30 -13.25 -4.75
C LYS A 205 13.47 -13.33 -3.47
N ILE A 206 14.11 -13.63 -2.34
CA ILE A 206 13.40 -13.81 -1.07
C ILE A 206 13.88 -12.76 -0.07
N LYS A 207 12.95 -12.05 0.53
CA LYS A 207 13.22 -11.10 1.62
C LYS A 207 12.39 -11.41 2.86
N ILE A 208 12.89 -10.97 3.99
CA ILE A 208 12.16 -10.87 5.25
C ILE A 208 12.01 -9.40 5.58
N SER A 209 10.82 -8.98 6.00
CA SER A 209 10.53 -7.60 6.38
C SER A 209 9.88 -7.52 7.74
N LEU A 210 10.34 -6.56 8.53
CA LEU A 210 9.63 -6.06 9.70
C LEU A 210 9.03 -4.71 9.32
N LYS A 211 7.71 -4.63 9.25
CA LYS A 211 6.97 -3.44 8.80
C LYS A 211 6.07 -2.92 9.92
N ASN A 212 6.18 -1.63 10.22
CA ASN A 212 5.25 -0.90 11.07
C ASN A 212 4.45 0.09 10.22
N VAL A 213 3.14 0.11 10.39
CA VAL A 213 2.24 1.07 9.76
C VAL A 213 1.43 1.76 10.82
N TYR A 214 1.72 3.03 11.05
CA TYR A 214 0.90 3.91 11.86
C TYR A 214 -0.05 4.70 10.95
N THR A 215 -1.31 4.77 11.32
CA THR A 215 -2.31 5.57 10.63
C THR A 215 -3.12 6.34 11.67
N GLU A 216 -3.22 7.64 11.48
CA GLU A 216 -4.12 8.54 12.17
C GLU A 216 -5.15 9.01 11.13
N ASP A 217 -6.37 8.56 11.29
CA ASP A 217 -7.56 8.82 10.52
C ASP A 217 -8.67 8.64 11.54
N PRO A 218 -9.66 9.44 11.76
CA PRO A 218 -10.38 9.69 13.02
C PRO A 218 -10.04 8.77 14.22
N ASP A 219 -9.64 7.54 13.95
CA ASP A 219 -9.16 6.55 14.92
C ASP A 219 -7.70 6.19 14.66
N ASN A 220 -6.87 6.23 15.68
CA ASN A 220 -5.47 5.83 15.59
C ASN A 220 -5.33 4.32 15.44
N SER A 221 -4.52 3.87 14.50
CA SER A 221 -4.16 2.47 14.38
C SER A 221 -2.66 2.29 14.21
N ASN A 222 -2.11 1.32 14.93
CA ASN A 222 -0.71 0.92 14.78
C ASN A 222 -0.67 -0.58 14.47
N PHE A 223 0.04 -0.95 13.43
CA PHE A 223 0.12 -2.32 12.96
C PHE A 223 1.56 -2.71 12.70
N LEU A 224 2.08 -3.66 13.50
CA LEU A 224 3.39 -4.27 13.32
C LEU A 224 3.22 -5.63 12.65
N SER A 225 3.95 -5.87 11.57
CA SER A 225 3.93 -7.16 10.86
C SER A 225 5.33 -7.66 10.55
N PHE A 226 5.46 -8.99 10.60
CA PHE A 226 6.59 -9.72 10.05
C PHE A 226 6.13 -10.36 8.75
N ASN A 227 6.85 -10.13 7.67
CA ASN A 227 6.46 -10.58 6.33
C ASN A 227 7.59 -11.34 5.67
N VAL A 228 7.22 -12.35 4.87
CA VAL A 228 8.11 -13.00 3.92
C VAL A 228 7.66 -12.58 2.53
N GLY A 229 8.57 -12.06 1.72
CA GLY A 229 8.27 -11.53 0.40
C GLY A 229 9.04 -12.22 -0.70
N TYR A 230 8.43 -12.26 -1.87
CA TYR A 230 9.05 -12.70 -3.12
C TYR A 230 9.23 -11.48 -4.04
N ILE A 231 10.46 -11.33 -4.57
CA ILE A 231 10.85 -10.28 -5.51
C ILE A 231 10.96 -10.92 -6.90
N PHE A 232 10.33 -10.35 -7.91
CA PHE A 232 10.30 -10.82 -9.29
C PHE A 232 10.67 -9.74 -10.29
#